data_79e81c876cfb86f6d446efd8dd777826
#
_entry.id   79e81c876cfb86f6d446efd8dd777826
#
_cell.length_a   1.000
_cell.length_b   1.000
_cell.length_c   1.000
_cell.angle_alpha   90.00
_cell.angle_beta   90.00
_cell.angle_gamma   90.00
#
_symmetry.space_group_name_H-M   'P 1'
#
loop_
_entity.id
_entity.type
_entity.pdbx_description
1 polymer ?
#
loop_
_entity_poly.entity_id
_entity_poly.type
_entity_poly.pdbx_seq_one_letter_code
_entity_poly.pdbx_strand_id
1 'polypeptide(L)'
;SVILKLVAERFGGADGILVESEALLEKDDGENALRARRIGFYERNGYQKLYLCGMCGLAFQALLCGKMPADLEPVMEAHRALYHYRSDVRVPLKSGEIPPPPPWMQKIDV
;
A
#
# COMPACT_ATOMS: atom_id res chain seq x y z
N SER A 1 7.42 -1.56 6.88
CA SER A 1 6.79 -0.48 6.06
C SER A 1 7.72 -0.07 4.94
N VAL A 2 7.14 0.26 3.81
CA VAL A 2 7.85 0.74 2.64
C VAL A 2 7.45 2.17 2.37
N ILE A 3 8.44 3.04 2.14
CA ILE A 3 8.21 4.44 1.84
C ILE A 3 8.43 4.66 0.34
N LEU A 4 7.38 5.14 -0.33
CA LEU A 4 7.40 5.38 -1.76
C LEU A 4 7.19 6.88 -2.01
N LYS A 5 8.17 7.53 -2.64
CA LYS A 5 8.04 8.94 -2.96
C LYS A 5 7.38 9.12 -4.32
N LEU A 6 6.34 9.92 -4.35
CA LEU A 6 5.61 10.22 -5.57
C LEU A 6 6.10 11.55 -6.16
N VAL A 7 6.13 11.60 -7.50
CA VAL A 7 6.65 12.75 -8.23
C VAL A 7 5.53 13.71 -8.59
N ALA A 8 5.78 15.00 -8.45
CA ALA A 8 4.79 16.05 -8.60
C ALA A 8 4.00 16.04 -9.92
N GLU A 9 4.67 15.77 -11.02
CA GLU A 9 4.01 15.80 -12.33
C GLU A 9 2.88 14.78 -12.47
N ARG A 10 2.92 13.71 -11.71
CA ARG A 10 1.88 12.67 -11.77
C ARG A 10 0.62 13.06 -11.01
N PHE A 11 0.69 14.10 -10.19
CA PHE A 11 -0.40 14.50 -9.29
C PHE A 11 -0.81 15.95 -9.47
N GLY A 12 -0.58 16.53 -10.63
CA GLY A 12 -0.98 17.91 -10.91
C GLY A 12 -0.26 18.93 -10.04
N GLY A 13 1.03 18.75 -9.84
CA GLY A 13 1.88 19.69 -9.11
C GLY A 13 1.96 19.47 -7.61
N ALA A 14 1.41 18.36 -7.10
CA ALA A 14 1.49 18.05 -5.68
C ALA A 14 2.54 16.98 -5.42
N ASP A 15 3.50 17.27 -4.56
CA ASP A 15 4.42 16.27 -4.04
C ASP A 15 3.77 15.54 -2.88
N GLY A 16 4.05 14.25 -2.78
CA GLY A 16 3.54 13.45 -1.70
C GLY A 16 4.46 12.28 -1.39
N ILE A 17 4.36 11.78 -0.17
CA ILE A 17 5.08 10.57 0.25
C ILE A 17 4.03 9.50 0.50
N LEU A 18 4.12 8.43 -0.26
CA LEU A 18 3.26 7.26 -0.10
C LEU A 18 3.97 6.24 0.77
N VAL A 19 3.27 5.72 1.76
CA VAL A 19 3.78 4.68 2.64
C VAL A 19 2.84 3.48 2.54
N GLU A 20 3.42 2.30 2.51
CA GLU A 20 2.69 1.05 2.63
C GLU A 20 3.05 0.42 3.97
N SER A 21 2.04 0.23 4.81
CA SER A 21 2.20 -0.44 6.10
C SER A 21 1.31 -1.67 6.12
N GLU A 22 1.79 -2.77 6.68
CA GLU A 22 0.97 -3.98 6.73
C GLU A 22 -0.42 -3.69 7.28
N ALA A 23 -1.44 -4.16 6.57
CA ALA A 23 -2.83 -3.99 6.99
C ALA A 23 -3.19 -5.03 8.05
N LEU A 24 -4.18 -4.68 8.88
CA LEU A 24 -4.70 -5.64 9.84
C LEU A 24 -5.40 -6.77 9.09
N LEU A 25 -5.25 -7.98 9.60
CA LEU A 25 -5.93 -9.15 9.07
C LEU A 25 -7.32 -9.26 9.67
N GLU A 26 -8.28 -9.77 8.90
CA GLU A 26 -9.63 -10.03 9.41
C GLU A 26 -9.57 -11.01 10.58
N LYS A 27 -8.74 -12.05 10.44
CA LYS A 27 -8.46 -12.95 11.54
C LYS A 27 -7.07 -12.63 12.07
N ASP A 28 -7.03 -12.16 13.31
CA ASP A 28 -5.79 -11.74 13.96
C ASP A 28 -4.86 -12.95 14.13
N ASP A 29 -3.63 -12.80 13.65
CA ASP A 29 -2.57 -13.79 13.80
C ASP A 29 -1.67 -13.50 15.02
N GLY A 30 -2.09 -12.58 15.88
CA GLY A 30 -1.32 -12.13 17.04
C GLY A 30 -0.53 -10.84 16.80
N GLU A 31 -0.50 -10.33 15.58
CA GLU A 31 0.30 -9.17 15.22
C GLU A 31 -0.53 -7.93 14.86
N ASN A 32 -1.87 -8.04 14.89
CA ASN A 32 -2.72 -6.89 14.51
C ASN A 32 -2.54 -5.68 15.40
N ALA A 33 -2.28 -5.87 16.68
CA ALA A 33 -2.02 -4.74 17.58
C ALA A 33 -0.78 -3.97 17.15
N LEU A 34 0.27 -4.67 16.72
CA LEU A 34 1.49 -4.04 16.22
C LEU A 34 1.24 -3.34 14.88
N ARG A 35 0.46 -3.97 13.99
CA ARG A 35 0.09 -3.36 12.71
C ARG A 35 -0.69 -2.07 12.93
N ALA A 36 -1.67 -2.10 13.83
CA ALA A 36 -2.45 -0.91 14.18
C ALA A 36 -1.57 0.21 14.76
N ARG A 37 -0.60 -0.15 15.58
CA ARG A 37 0.33 0.81 16.16
C ARG A 37 1.18 1.49 15.09
N ARG A 38 1.66 0.73 14.11
CA ARG A 38 2.45 1.28 13.01
C ARG A 38 1.64 2.23 12.16
N ILE A 39 0.42 1.84 11.81
CA ILE A 39 -0.49 2.70 11.04
C ILE A 39 -0.77 3.98 11.84
N GLY A 40 -1.08 3.85 13.13
CA GLY A 40 -1.32 4.99 14.00
C GLY A 40 -0.14 5.93 14.10
N PHE A 41 1.08 5.40 14.08
CA PHE A 41 2.29 6.21 14.04
C PHE A 41 2.30 7.12 12.81
N TYR A 42 2.00 6.57 11.64
CA TYR A 42 1.95 7.37 10.43
C TYR A 42 0.84 8.42 10.48
N GLU A 43 -0.33 8.05 10.98
CA GLU A 43 -1.44 8.99 11.12
C GLU A 43 -1.08 10.16 12.03
N ARG A 44 -0.39 9.89 13.14
CA ARG A 44 0.07 10.95 14.06
C ARG A 44 1.13 11.85 13.44
N ASN A 45 1.78 11.40 12.39
CA ASN A 45 2.81 12.16 11.69
C ASN A 45 2.32 12.76 10.37
N GLY A 46 1.01 12.97 10.24
CA GLY A 46 0.45 13.71 9.13
C GLY A 46 0.08 12.87 7.91
N TYR A 47 0.11 11.56 8.03
CA TYR A 47 -0.30 10.68 6.93
C TYR A 47 -1.79 10.39 7.03
N GLN A 48 -2.44 10.27 5.88
CA GLN A 48 -3.85 9.91 5.78
C GLN A 48 -4.00 8.59 5.06
N LYS A 49 -4.90 7.75 5.54
CA LYS A 49 -5.20 6.48 4.88
C LYS A 49 -5.84 6.74 3.53
N LEU A 50 -5.42 6.00 2.51
CA LEU A 50 -5.97 6.09 1.17
C LEU A 50 -6.82 4.86 0.83
N TYR A 51 -6.18 3.72 0.67
CA TYR A 51 -6.81 2.48 0.22
C TYR A 51 -5.94 1.30 0.68
N LEU A 52 -6.50 0.12 0.58
CA LEU A 52 -5.73 -1.10 0.78
C LEU A 52 -5.11 -1.51 -0.55
N CYS A 53 -3.94 -2.10 -0.49
CA CYS A 53 -3.28 -2.69 -1.65
C CYS A 53 -2.73 -4.05 -1.29
N GLY A 54 -2.47 -4.86 -2.30
CA GLY A 54 -1.96 -6.21 -2.11
C GLY A 54 -0.78 -6.48 -3.00
N MET A 55 0.22 -7.18 -2.47
CA MET A 55 1.38 -7.60 -3.23
C MET A 55 2.09 -8.73 -2.51
N CYS A 56 2.68 -9.63 -3.28
CA CYS A 56 3.49 -10.72 -2.73
C CYS A 56 2.75 -11.55 -1.68
N GLY A 57 1.45 -11.72 -1.84
CA GLY A 57 0.64 -12.49 -0.89
C GLY A 57 0.29 -11.76 0.40
N LEU A 58 0.52 -10.45 0.47
CA LEU A 58 0.27 -9.65 1.67
C LEU A 58 -0.65 -8.47 1.35
N ALA A 59 -1.36 -8.01 2.38
CA ALA A 59 -2.19 -6.82 2.29
C ALA A 59 -1.51 -5.66 3.02
N PHE A 60 -1.60 -4.47 2.43
CA PHE A 60 -1.00 -3.26 2.98
C PHE A 60 -2.01 -2.13 3.00
N GLN A 61 -1.87 -1.26 4.00
CA GLN A 61 -2.57 0.01 4.05
C GLN A 61 -1.70 1.07 3.40
N ALA A 62 -2.18 1.67 2.33
CA ALA A 62 -1.51 2.81 1.72
C ALA A 62 -1.90 4.08 2.46
N LEU A 63 -0.91 4.89 2.78
CA LEU A 63 -1.10 6.19 3.46
C LEU A 63 -0.32 7.26 2.70
N LEU A 64 -0.83 8.47 2.71
CA LEU A 64 -0.21 9.59 2.02
C LEU A 64 0.04 10.74 2.97
N CYS A 65 1.26 11.28 2.91
CA CYS A 65 1.61 12.54 3.54
C CYS A 65 1.74 13.58 2.44
N GLY A 66 0.97 14.66 2.55
CA GLY A 66 0.94 15.72 1.55
C GLY A 66 -0.49 16.12 1.24
N LYS A 67 -0.65 16.86 0.15
CA LYS A 67 -1.98 17.32 -0.24
C LYS A 67 -2.82 16.14 -0.73
N MET A 68 -3.97 15.95 -0.11
CA MET A 68 -4.89 14.89 -0.51
C MET A 68 -5.52 15.24 -1.87
N PRO A 69 -5.37 14.40 -2.89
CA PRO A 69 -6.00 14.65 -4.18
C PRO A 69 -7.51 14.44 -4.12
N ALA A 70 -8.23 15.18 -4.97
CA ALA A 70 -9.67 15.03 -5.07
C ALA A 70 -10.07 13.70 -5.70
N ASP A 71 -9.22 13.17 -6.59
CA ASP A 71 -9.42 11.90 -7.26
C ASP A 71 -8.22 11.00 -6.97
N LEU A 72 -8.49 9.82 -6.45
CA LEU A 72 -7.44 8.86 -6.11
C LEU A 72 -6.91 8.08 -7.33
N GLU A 73 -7.61 8.08 -8.44
CA GLU A 73 -7.19 7.29 -9.60
C GLU A 73 -5.79 7.65 -10.10
N PRO A 74 -5.39 8.93 -10.21
CA PRO A 74 -4.01 9.24 -10.59
C PRO A 74 -2.97 8.71 -9.60
N VAL A 75 -3.31 8.72 -8.31
CA VAL A 75 -2.41 8.17 -7.28
C VAL A 75 -2.28 6.67 -7.45
N MET A 76 -3.39 5.98 -7.64
CA MET A 76 -3.38 4.53 -7.84
C MET A 76 -2.63 4.14 -9.11
N GLU A 77 -2.79 4.93 -10.17
CA GLU A 77 -2.08 4.68 -11.44
C GLU A 77 -0.57 4.82 -11.24
N ALA A 78 -0.12 5.88 -10.57
CA ALA A 78 1.29 6.07 -10.26
C ALA A 78 1.81 4.96 -9.35
N HIS A 79 0.99 4.50 -8.41
CA HIS A 79 1.34 3.42 -7.51
C HIS A 79 1.57 2.11 -8.27
N ARG A 80 0.66 1.78 -9.20
CA ARG A 80 0.82 0.61 -10.08
C ARG A 80 2.09 0.70 -10.91
N ALA A 81 2.39 1.90 -11.42
CA ALA A 81 3.57 2.12 -12.24
C ALA A 81 4.88 1.93 -11.46
N LEU A 82 4.90 2.24 -10.16
CA LEU A 82 6.06 2.00 -9.32
C LEU A 82 6.44 0.51 -9.28
N TYR A 83 5.46 -0.37 -9.43
CA TYR A 83 5.67 -1.82 -9.47
C TYR A 83 5.69 -2.37 -10.89
N HIS A 84 5.82 -1.49 -11.90
CA HIS A 84 5.85 -1.89 -13.31
C HIS A 84 4.63 -2.72 -13.72
N TYR A 85 3.46 -2.39 -13.15
CA TYR A 85 2.18 -3.06 -13.47
C TYR A 85 2.22 -4.59 -13.29
N ARG A 86 2.98 -5.07 -12.32
CA ARG A 86 3.06 -6.51 -12.06
C ARG A 86 1.69 -7.09 -11.76
N SER A 87 1.45 -8.30 -12.28
CA SER A 87 0.15 -8.96 -12.12
C SER A 87 -0.13 -9.45 -10.68
N ASP A 88 0.91 -9.56 -9.86
CA ASP A 88 0.79 -9.94 -8.46
C ASP A 88 0.56 -8.75 -7.52
N VAL A 89 0.35 -7.56 -8.09
CA VAL A 89 0.07 -6.34 -7.34
C VAL A 89 -1.36 -5.91 -7.58
N ARG A 90 -2.07 -5.54 -6.51
CA ARG A 90 -3.43 -5.02 -6.57
C ARG A 90 -3.48 -3.63 -5.95
N VAL A 91 -3.79 -2.64 -6.75
CA VAL A 91 -3.95 -1.25 -6.32
C VAL A 91 -5.22 -0.70 -6.95
N PRO A 92 -6.32 -0.52 -6.22
CA PRO A 92 -6.52 -0.89 -4.83
C PRO A 92 -6.79 -2.39 -4.66
N LEU A 93 -6.70 -2.88 -3.43
CA LEU A 93 -7.11 -4.23 -3.10
C LEU A 93 -8.58 -4.22 -2.73
N LYS A 94 -9.40 -4.79 -3.61
CA LYS A 94 -10.86 -4.84 -3.43
C LYS A 94 -11.25 -6.17 -2.79
N SER A 95 -12.29 -6.13 -1.97
CA SER A 95 -12.91 -7.32 -1.38
C SER A 95 -11.97 -8.17 -0.51
N GLY A 96 -10.87 -7.60 -0.05
CA GLY A 96 -9.92 -8.32 0.80
C GLY A 96 -9.18 -9.46 0.12
N GLU A 97 -9.26 -9.53 -1.20
CA GLU A 97 -8.59 -10.59 -1.95
C GLU A 97 -7.10 -10.28 -2.10
N ILE A 98 -6.27 -11.14 -1.53
CA ILE A 98 -4.82 -10.98 -1.57
C ILE A 98 -4.27 -11.72 -2.78
N PRO A 99 -3.52 -11.06 -3.67
CA PRO A 99 -2.95 -11.74 -4.83
C PRO A 99 -1.89 -12.75 -4.39
N PRO A 100 -1.73 -13.85 -5.11
CA PRO A 100 -0.69 -14.82 -4.77
C PRO A 100 0.69 -14.20 -4.97
N PRO A 101 1.69 -14.70 -4.25
CA PRO A 101 3.06 -14.26 -4.49
C PRO A 101 3.51 -14.66 -5.89
N PRO A 102 4.46 -13.92 -6.49
CA PRO A 102 4.97 -14.29 -7.81
C PRO A 102 5.69 -15.64 -7.75
N PRO A 103 5.82 -16.34 -8.89
CA PRO A 103 6.43 -17.68 -8.90
C PRO A 103 7.81 -17.76 -8.27
N TRP A 104 8.64 -16.73 -8.43
CA TRP A 104 9.99 -16.72 -7.87
C TRP A 104 10.01 -16.57 -6.35
N MET A 105 8.89 -16.16 -5.73
CA MET A 105 8.75 -16.06 -4.28
C MET A 105 8.04 -17.27 -3.68
N GLN A 106 7.50 -18.14 -4.52
CA GLN A 106 6.83 -19.33 -4.01
C GLN A 106 7.86 -20.24 -3.35
N LYS A 107 7.41 -20.86 -2.27
CA LYS A 107 8.32 -21.66 -1.47
C LYS A 107 8.91 -22.80 -2.29
N ILE A 108 10.21 -22.94 -2.18
CA ILE A 108 10.91 -24.09 -2.73
C ILE A 108 10.87 -25.19 -1.67
N ASP A 109 10.31 -26.33 -2.05
CA ASP A 109 10.30 -27.49 -1.16
C ASP A 109 11.70 -28.08 -1.06
N VAL A 110 12.17 -28.20 0.14
CA VAL A 110 13.44 -28.78 0.45
C VAL A 110 13.27 -30.00 1.34
#